data_8232ecffc0253cd561ee7a1e4d9e1fde
#
_entry.id   8232ecffc0253cd561ee7a1e4d9e1fde
#
_cell.length_a   1.000
_cell.length_b   1.000
_cell.length_c   1.000
_cell.angle_alpha   90.00
_cell.angle_beta   90.00
_cell.angle_gamma   90.00
#
_symmetry.space_group_name_H-M   'P 1'
#
loop_
_entity.id
_entity.type
_entity.pdbx_description
1 polymer ?
#
loop_
_entity_poly.entity_id
_entity_poly.type
_entity_poly.pdbx_seq_one_letter_code
_entity_poly.pdbx_strand_id
1 'polypeptide(L)'
;MKQLISLLFFALLLILGCEQSTEVNSPPEQIFNKQLITLPQPVGMGVEELHTESKDINGYYGGWFSEQFSYQGGLYGTVDINSILHFNNYSFYGTKTITQTFDTETAAITFGPSMQFNVPVDYTLIITGVDLTGVNPATLDFVYIDANGNMFYVEKDYVTMDASNGFLKVKNAKLDHFSRYGFVN
;
A
#
# COMPACT_ATOMS: atom_id res chain seq x y z
N MET A 1 32.12 48.33 -34.99
CA MET A 1 30.70 48.09 -34.63
C MET A 1 30.21 46.67 -34.88
N LYS A 2 30.61 45.94 -35.91
CA LYS A 2 30.13 44.56 -36.19
C LYS A 2 30.63 43.50 -35.21
N GLN A 3 31.78 43.66 -34.58
CA GLN A 3 32.33 42.69 -33.63
C GLN A 3 31.70 42.80 -32.21
N LEU A 4 31.18 43.96 -31.81
CA LEU A 4 30.53 44.15 -30.51
C LEU A 4 29.16 43.47 -30.45
N ILE A 5 28.43 43.40 -31.59
CA ILE A 5 27.12 42.80 -31.66
C ILE A 5 27.23 41.27 -31.55
N SER A 6 28.30 40.66 -32.08
CA SER A 6 28.53 39.22 -32.02
C SER A 6 28.81 38.72 -30.58
N LEU A 7 29.48 39.56 -29.76
CA LEU A 7 29.77 39.21 -28.35
C LEU A 7 28.51 39.25 -27.47
N LEU A 8 27.60 40.19 -27.78
CA LEU A 8 26.37 40.35 -27.01
C LEU A 8 25.38 39.16 -27.27
N PHE A 9 25.42 38.57 -28.48
CA PHE A 9 24.56 37.46 -28.84
C PHE A 9 25.05 36.14 -28.18
N PHE A 10 26.36 35.98 -27.92
CA PHE A 10 26.92 34.80 -27.28
C PHE A 10 26.69 34.80 -25.76
N ALA A 11 26.61 36.01 -25.14
CA ALA A 11 26.33 36.14 -23.70
C ALA A 11 24.87 35.85 -23.35
N LEU A 12 23.92 36.01 -24.30
CA LEU A 12 22.49 35.76 -24.07
C LEU A 12 22.11 34.27 -24.14
N LEU A 13 22.93 33.43 -24.75
CA LEU A 13 22.68 31.97 -24.89
C LEU A 13 23.08 31.16 -23.63
N LEU A 14 23.80 31.78 -22.68
CA LEU A 14 24.23 31.11 -21.45
C LEU A 14 23.23 31.19 -20.28
N ILE A 15 22.08 31.86 -20.46
CA ILE A 15 21.06 32.02 -19.43
C ILE A 15 19.88 31.02 -19.60
N LEU A 16 19.90 30.19 -20.65
CA LEU A 16 19.00 29.03 -20.74
C LEU A 16 19.60 27.88 -19.91
N GLY A 17 19.82 28.15 -18.63
CA GLY A 17 20.09 27.11 -17.66
C GLY A 17 18.91 26.15 -17.61
N CYS A 18 19.19 24.90 -17.95
CA CYS A 18 18.32 23.78 -17.70
C CYS A 18 17.80 23.87 -16.26
N GLU A 19 16.53 24.15 -16.08
CA GLU A 19 15.84 23.75 -14.85
C GLU A 19 15.82 22.22 -14.86
N GLN A 20 16.88 21.63 -14.28
CA GLN A 20 16.76 20.28 -13.79
C GLN A 20 15.69 20.36 -12.70
N SER A 21 14.48 19.86 -13.01
CA SER A 21 13.54 19.45 -12.00
C SER A 21 14.23 18.35 -11.19
N THR A 22 14.93 18.75 -10.12
CA THR A 22 15.26 17.84 -9.05
C THR A 22 13.89 17.39 -8.52
N GLU A 23 13.48 16.17 -8.88
CA GLU A 23 12.46 15.48 -8.12
C GLU A 23 13.00 15.44 -6.68
N VAL A 24 12.51 16.36 -5.87
CA VAL A 24 12.74 16.35 -4.43
C VAL A 24 12.01 15.09 -3.97
N ASN A 25 12.78 14.05 -3.73
CA ASN A 25 12.30 12.84 -3.08
C ASN A 25 11.96 13.24 -1.64
N SER A 26 10.80 13.88 -1.48
CA SER A 26 10.31 14.25 -0.15
C SER A 26 10.12 12.96 0.63
N PRO A 27 10.57 12.90 1.89
CA PRO A 27 10.27 11.74 2.74
C PRO A 27 8.76 11.48 2.72
N PRO A 28 8.32 10.22 2.79
CA PRO A 28 6.91 9.91 2.84
C PRO A 28 6.24 10.67 3.98
N GLU A 29 5.08 11.25 3.70
CA GLU A 29 4.33 12.05 4.66
C GLU A 29 3.86 11.16 5.82
N GLN A 30 4.30 11.50 7.05
CA GLN A 30 3.90 10.78 8.25
C GLN A 30 2.50 11.22 8.68
N ILE A 31 1.65 10.25 8.99
CA ILE A 31 0.27 10.45 9.45
C ILE A 31 0.23 10.28 10.96
N PHE A 32 -0.41 11.21 11.65
CA PHE A 32 -0.53 11.19 13.11
C PHE A 32 -1.98 10.99 13.55
N ASN A 33 -2.16 10.49 14.78
CA ASN A 33 -3.47 10.33 15.45
C ASN A 33 -4.46 9.41 14.73
N LYS A 34 -3.96 8.42 14.01
CA LYS A 34 -4.75 7.36 13.37
C LYS A 34 -4.64 6.06 14.14
N GLN A 35 -5.70 5.24 14.08
CA GLN A 35 -5.73 3.91 14.66
C GLN A 35 -6.11 2.88 13.60
N LEU A 36 -5.56 1.67 13.70
CA LEU A 36 -5.96 0.55 12.85
C LEU A 36 -7.42 0.20 13.10
N ILE A 37 -8.14 -0.12 12.03
CA ILE A 37 -9.49 -0.66 12.12
C ILE A 37 -9.40 -2.06 12.72
N THR A 38 -10.17 -2.30 13.79
CA THR A 38 -10.27 -3.60 14.45
C THR A 38 -11.16 -4.53 13.63
N LEU A 39 -10.73 -5.77 13.47
CA LEU A 39 -11.53 -6.84 12.88
C LEU A 39 -12.28 -7.63 13.97
N PRO A 40 -13.46 -8.19 13.63
CA PRO A 40 -14.13 -9.13 14.54
C PRO A 40 -13.27 -10.36 14.79
N GLN A 41 -13.18 -10.78 16.04
CA GLN A 41 -12.41 -11.96 16.40
C GLN A 41 -13.06 -13.24 15.87
N PRO A 42 -12.27 -14.24 15.38
CA PRO A 42 -12.78 -15.54 14.96
C PRO A 42 -13.48 -16.27 16.11
N VAL A 43 -14.63 -16.87 15.83
CA VAL A 43 -15.40 -17.63 16.82
C VAL A 43 -14.73 -18.98 17.08
N GLY A 44 -14.39 -19.27 18.34
CA GLY A 44 -13.85 -20.57 18.76
C GLY A 44 -12.36 -20.77 18.53
N MET A 45 -11.65 -19.78 18.02
CA MET A 45 -10.18 -19.79 17.90
C MET A 45 -9.56 -19.05 19.07
N GLY A 46 -8.38 -19.51 19.51
CA GLY A 46 -7.58 -18.76 20.47
C GLY A 46 -7.08 -17.46 19.87
N VAL A 47 -6.69 -16.52 20.71
CA VAL A 47 -6.12 -15.24 20.30
C VAL A 47 -4.98 -15.47 19.32
N GLU A 48 -4.97 -14.73 18.19
CA GLU A 48 -3.91 -14.68 17.17
C GLU A 48 -3.79 -15.91 16.23
N GLU A 49 -4.79 -16.18 15.43
CA GLU A 49 -4.54 -17.01 14.25
C GLU A 49 -4.20 -16.09 13.05
N LEU A 50 -2.90 -15.99 12.73
CA LEU A 50 -2.43 -15.31 11.54
C LEU A 50 -2.67 -16.22 10.33
N HIS A 51 -3.40 -15.74 9.34
CA HIS A 51 -3.52 -16.43 8.05
C HIS A 51 -2.33 -16.05 7.17
N THR A 52 -1.51 -17.05 6.81
CA THR A 52 -0.31 -16.82 5.99
C THR A 52 -0.34 -17.69 4.75
N GLU A 53 -0.19 -17.04 3.60
CA GLU A 53 -0.05 -17.70 2.30
C GLU A 53 1.24 -17.26 1.59
N SER A 54 1.71 -18.12 0.67
CA SER A 54 2.94 -17.84 -0.06
C SER A 54 2.87 -18.27 -1.52
N LYS A 55 3.60 -17.54 -2.38
CA LYS A 55 3.71 -17.82 -3.81
C LYS A 55 5.04 -17.39 -4.36
N ASP A 56 5.62 -18.21 -5.23
CA ASP A 56 6.81 -17.84 -5.98
C ASP A 56 6.46 -16.89 -7.12
N ILE A 57 7.11 -15.74 -7.13
CA ILE A 57 6.99 -14.70 -8.16
C ILE A 57 8.35 -14.45 -8.79
N ASN A 58 8.39 -14.42 -10.12
CA ASN A 58 9.56 -13.96 -10.85
C ASN A 58 9.42 -12.47 -11.15
N GLY A 59 10.23 -11.63 -10.49
CA GLY A 59 10.10 -10.17 -10.58
C GLY A 59 10.45 -9.58 -11.93
N TYR A 60 11.18 -10.32 -12.79
CA TYR A 60 11.48 -9.87 -14.14
C TYR A 60 10.24 -9.91 -15.05
N TYR A 61 9.42 -10.95 -14.91
CA TYR A 61 8.19 -11.11 -15.70
C TYR A 61 6.96 -10.53 -15.01
N GLY A 62 7.05 -10.24 -13.71
CA GLY A 62 5.91 -9.84 -12.91
C GLY A 62 4.93 -11.00 -12.67
N GLY A 63 3.69 -10.66 -12.32
CA GLY A 63 2.64 -11.64 -12.09
C GLY A 63 1.63 -11.22 -11.03
N TRP A 64 0.78 -12.15 -10.67
CA TRP A 64 -0.31 -11.93 -9.72
C TRP A 64 -0.18 -12.90 -8.54
N PHE A 65 -0.43 -12.38 -7.34
CA PHE A 65 -0.63 -13.20 -6.15
C PHE A 65 -1.95 -12.79 -5.52
N SER A 66 -2.97 -13.63 -5.68
CA SER A 66 -4.29 -13.42 -5.09
C SER A 66 -4.52 -14.43 -3.98
N GLU A 67 -5.09 -13.97 -2.88
CA GLU A 67 -5.48 -14.77 -1.74
C GLU A 67 -6.92 -14.45 -1.35
N GLN A 68 -7.68 -15.48 -1.01
CA GLN A 68 -9.05 -15.34 -0.53
C GLN A 68 -9.29 -16.33 0.59
N PHE A 69 -9.73 -15.84 1.74
CA PHE A 69 -10.13 -16.67 2.86
C PHE A 69 -11.28 -16.03 3.64
N SER A 70 -11.92 -16.84 4.48
CA SER A 70 -13.05 -16.42 5.30
C SER A 70 -12.97 -17.06 6.67
N TYR A 71 -13.47 -16.36 7.68
CA TYR A 71 -13.65 -16.91 9.02
C TYR A 71 -14.98 -16.49 9.63
N GLN A 72 -15.47 -17.30 10.58
CA GLN A 72 -16.69 -16.98 11.33
C GLN A 72 -16.39 -15.94 12.41
N GLY A 73 -17.14 -14.86 12.43
CA GLY A 73 -16.98 -13.77 13.41
C GLY A 73 -17.82 -12.56 13.06
N GLY A 74 -17.90 -11.64 14.03
CA GLY A 74 -18.52 -10.34 13.85
C GLY A 74 -20.02 -10.29 13.68
N LEU A 75 -20.48 -9.07 13.36
CA LEU A 75 -21.89 -8.70 13.30
C LEU A 75 -22.63 -9.42 12.14
N TYR A 76 -21.94 -9.68 11.04
CA TYR A 76 -22.50 -10.28 9.83
C TYR A 76 -22.27 -11.79 9.75
N GLY A 77 -21.72 -12.42 10.80
CA GLY A 77 -21.49 -13.85 10.91
C GLY A 77 -20.24 -14.37 10.20
N THR A 78 -19.82 -13.76 9.11
CA THR A 78 -18.62 -14.16 8.36
C THR A 78 -17.83 -12.92 7.96
N VAL A 79 -16.51 -12.99 8.14
CA VAL A 79 -15.57 -12.01 7.57
C VAL A 79 -14.90 -12.65 6.36
N ASP A 80 -15.01 -12.01 5.20
CA ASP A 80 -14.35 -12.45 3.97
C ASP A 80 -13.23 -11.48 3.62
N ILE A 81 -12.06 -12.00 3.29
CA ILE A 81 -10.88 -11.24 2.88
C ILE A 81 -10.46 -11.66 1.49
N ASN A 82 -10.30 -10.69 0.60
CA ASN A 82 -9.79 -10.88 -0.76
C ASN A 82 -8.65 -9.90 -1.00
N SER A 83 -7.48 -10.42 -1.26
CA SER A 83 -6.22 -9.71 -1.45
C SER A 83 -5.63 -10.00 -2.82
N ILE A 84 -5.16 -8.96 -3.49
CA ILE A 84 -4.56 -9.08 -4.82
C ILE A 84 -3.30 -8.22 -4.87
N LEU A 85 -2.13 -8.86 -5.04
CA LEU A 85 -0.87 -8.23 -5.43
C LEU A 85 -0.67 -8.39 -6.93
N HIS A 86 -0.37 -7.28 -7.60
CA HIS A 86 0.04 -7.27 -9.00
C HIS A 86 1.47 -6.75 -9.11
N PHE A 87 2.37 -7.64 -9.48
CA PHE A 87 3.77 -7.32 -9.73
C PHE A 87 3.93 -6.92 -11.19
N ASN A 88 4.35 -5.70 -11.42
CA ASN A 88 4.74 -5.23 -12.74
C ASN A 88 6.03 -5.90 -13.20
N ASN A 89 6.28 -5.94 -14.51
CA ASN A 89 7.57 -6.40 -15.02
C ASN A 89 8.70 -5.57 -14.40
N TYR A 90 9.79 -6.24 -14.04
CA TYR A 90 10.98 -5.64 -13.43
C TYR A 90 10.78 -5.08 -12.01
N SER A 91 9.73 -5.47 -11.30
CA SER A 91 9.52 -5.06 -9.89
C SER A 91 10.71 -5.42 -9.00
N PHE A 92 11.35 -6.56 -9.25
CA PHE A 92 12.59 -6.99 -8.61
C PHE A 92 13.34 -8.02 -9.47
N TYR A 93 14.56 -8.40 -9.04
CA TYR A 93 15.37 -9.39 -9.76
C TYR A 93 15.18 -10.80 -9.23
N GLY A 94 15.09 -11.76 -10.16
CA GLY A 94 15.01 -13.19 -9.87
C GLY A 94 13.64 -13.64 -9.39
N THR A 95 13.58 -14.87 -8.89
CA THR A 95 12.38 -15.45 -8.29
C THR A 95 12.47 -15.39 -6.77
N LYS A 96 11.40 -15.00 -6.12
CA LYS A 96 11.28 -14.94 -4.66
C LYS A 96 9.96 -15.55 -4.21
N THR A 97 9.98 -16.27 -3.11
CA THR A 97 8.77 -16.69 -2.41
C THR A 97 8.21 -15.49 -1.66
N ILE A 98 7.10 -14.99 -2.13
CA ILE A 98 6.38 -13.86 -1.54
C ILE A 98 5.38 -14.40 -0.52
N THR A 99 5.29 -13.77 0.65
CA THR A 99 4.33 -14.12 1.70
C THR A 99 3.36 -12.97 1.95
N GLN A 100 2.11 -13.32 2.24
CA GLN A 100 1.08 -12.42 2.77
C GLN A 100 0.63 -13.00 4.12
N THR A 101 0.71 -12.21 5.18
CA THR A 101 0.26 -12.59 6.51
C THR A 101 -0.79 -11.59 6.98
N PHE A 102 -2.02 -12.04 7.11
CA PHE A 102 -3.15 -11.23 7.58
C PHE A 102 -3.23 -11.30 9.10
N ASP A 103 -3.42 -10.13 9.68
CA ASP A 103 -3.73 -9.94 11.10
C ASP A 103 -5.25 -10.11 11.27
N THR A 104 -5.70 -11.03 12.12
CA THR A 104 -7.12 -11.23 12.40
C THR A 104 -7.68 -10.31 13.49
N GLU A 105 -6.84 -9.54 14.16
CA GLU A 105 -7.27 -8.54 15.15
C GLU A 105 -7.51 -7.17 14.51
N THR A 106 -6.70 -6.84 13.51
CA THR A 106 -6.76 -5.55 12.82
C THR A 106 -6.81 -5.71 11.31
N ALA A 107 -7.38 -4.74 10.63
CA ALA A 107 -7.42 -4.71 9.17
C ALA A 107 -6.04 -4.39 8.57
N ALA A 108 -5.02 -5.17 8.98
CA ALA A 108 -3.63 -5.03 8.57
C ALA A 108 -3.08 -6.31 7.94
N ILE A 109 -2.06 -6.13 7.11
CA ILE A 109 -1.36 -7.21 6.42
C ILE A 109 0.14 -6.95 6.44
N THR A 110 0.93 -8.01 6.62
CA THR A 110 2.39 -7.98 6.55
C THR A 110 2.84 -8.77 5.33
N PHE A 111 3.72 -8.18 4.54
CA PHE A 111 4.33 -8.81 3.38
C PHE A 111 5.78 -9.19 3.64
N GLY A 112 6.20 -10.32 3.07
CA GLY A 112 7.56 -10.81 3.11
C GLY A 112 8.05 -11.37 1.78
N PRO A 113 9.38 -11.49 1.63
CA PRO A 113 10.43 -10.96 2.49
C PRO A 113 10.51 -9.43 2.43
N SER A 114 11.04 -8.77 3.47
CA SER A 114 11.29 -7.32 3.42
C SER A 114 12.24 -6.99 2.28
N MET A 115 11.79 -6.15 1.35
CA MET A 115 12.57 -5.74 0.17
C MET A 115 11.99 -4.47 -0.46
N GLN A 116 12.85 -3.73 -1.17
CA GLN A 116 12.47 -2.59 -2.01
C GLN A 116 12.15 -3.06 -3.41
N PHE A 117 11.22 -2.37 -4.09
CA PHE A 117 10.88 -2.64 -5.48
C PHE A 117 11.50 -1.59 -6.43
N ASN A 118 11.93 -2.05 -7.62
CA ASN A 118 12.36 -1.14 -8.70
C ASN A 118 11.15 -0.46 -9.37
N VAL A 119 10.02 -1.18 -9.41
CA VAL A 119 8.72 -0.69 -9.87
C VAL A 119 7.71 -1.07 -8.78
N PRO A 120 6.93 -0.12 -8.26
CA PRO A 120 5.95 -0.39 -7.22
C PRO A 120 4.99 -1.53 -7.58
N VAL A 121 4.59 -2.28 -6.58
CA VAL A 121 3.60 -3.36 -6.68
C VAL A 121 2.23 -2.78 -6.39
N ASP A 122 1.25 -3.09 -7.25
CA ASP A 122 -0.13 -2.66 -7.05
C ASP A 122 -0.83 -3.62 -6.08
N TYR A 123 -1.47 -3.07 -5.06
CA TYR A 123 -2.17 -3.85 -4.06
C TYR A 123 -3.63 -3.45 -3.95
N THR A 124 -4.51 -4.44 -3.97
CA THR A 124 -5.95 -4.28 -3.73
C THR A 124 -6.38 -5.21 -2.60
N LEU A 125 -7.04 -4.66 -1.58
CA LEU A 125 -7.61 -5.42 -0.47
C LEU A 125 -9.09 -5.09 -0.34
N ILE A 126 -9.89 -6.14 -0.21
CA ILE A 126 -11.32 -6.07 0.07
C ILE A 126 -11.58 -6.90 1.32
N ILE A 127 -12.25 -6.32 2.30
CA ILE A 127 -12.72 -7.01 3.50
C ILE A 127 -14.23 -6.79 3.59
N THR A 128 -15.00 -7.83 3.88
CA THR A 128 -16.44 -7.74 4.14
C THR A 128 -16.80 -8.39 5.47
N GLY A 129 -17.95 -8.03 6.03
CA GLY A 129 -18.39 -8.55 7.33
C GLY A 129 -17.80 -7.82 8.53
N VAL A 130 -17.16 -6.66 8.33
CA VAL A 130 -16.53 -5.85 9.38
C VAL A 130 -17.57 -4.96 10.06
N ASP A 131 -17.50 -4.81 11.38
CA ASP A 131 -18.24 -3.75 12.06
C ASP A 131 -17.52 -2.41 11.87
N LEU A 132 -18.13 -1.55 11.06
CA LEU A 132 -17.60 -0.22 10.75
C LEU A 132 -18.34 0.90 11.50
N THR A 133 -19.04 0.55 12.58
CA THR A 133 -19.73 1.52 13.44
C THR A 133 -18.71 2.51 14.02
N GLY A 134 -18.95 3.81 13.80
CA GLY A 134 -18.06 4.87 14.28
C GLY A 134 -16.83 5.15 13.38
N VAL A 135 -16.59 4.37 12.34
CA VAL A 135 -15.57 4.70 11.34
C VAL A 135 -16.05 5.88 10.49
N ASN A 136 -15.24 6.92 10.41
CA ASN A 136 -15.55 8.11 9.62
C ASN A 136 -14.99 7.96 8.20
N PRO A 137 -15.83 7.88 7.15
CA PRO A 137 -15.35 7.72 5.78
C PRO A 137 -14.44 8.87 5.29
N ALA A 138 -14.56 10.07 5.88
CA ALA A 138 -13.73 11.21 5.50
C ALA A 138 -12.29 11.13 6.05
N THR A 139 -12.06 10.33 7.08
CA THR A 139 -10.74 10.11 7.70
C THR A 139 -10.18 8.73 7.44
N LEU A 140 -10.98 7.83 6.87
CA LEU A 140 -10.55 6.49 6.49
C LEU A 140 -9.39 6.55 5.49
N ASP A 141 -8.33 5.79 5.76
CA ASP A 141 -7.19 5.68 4.86
C ASP A 141 -6.58 4.27 4.88
N PHE A 142 -5.66 4.01 3.95
CA PHE A 142 -4.80 2.82 3.91
C PHE A 142 -3.36 3.29 3.91
N VAL A 143 -2.55 2.79 4.86
CA VAL A 143 -1.25 3.34 5.20
C VAL A 143 -0.16 2.25 5.26
N TYR A 144 1.09 2.66 5.09
CA TYR A 144 2.27 1.91 5.48
C TYR A 144 2.55 2.10 6.98
N ILE A 145 2.99 1.05 7.65
CA ILE A 145 3.31 1.04 9.09
C ILE A 145 4.75 0.54 9.24
N ASP A 146 5.63 1.39 9.79
CA ASP A 146 7.02 1.02 10.04
C ASP A 146 7.17 0.12 11.29
N ALA A 147 8.41 -0.32 11.55
CA ALA A 147 8.72 -1.16 12.70
C ALA A 147 8.51 -0.46 14.07
N ASN A 148 8.42 0.87 14.10
CA ASN A 148 8.14 1.66 15.30
C ASN A 148 6.65 1.95 15.48
N GLY A 149 5.80 1.52 14.52
CA GLY A 149 4.37 1.80 14.51
C GLY A 149 4.01 3.17 13.91
N ASN A 150 4.98 3.89 13.32
CA ASN A 150 4.67 5.12 12.62
C ASN A 150 3.93 4.81 11.31
N MET A 151 2.97 5.66 10.98
CA MET A 151 2.11 5.50 9.81
C MET A 151 2.45 6.54 8.74
N PHE A 152 2.48 6.09 7.49
CA PHE A 152 2.86 6.93 6.36
C PHE A 152 1.85 6.77 5.23
N TYR A 153 1.66 7.85 4.48
CA TYR A 153 0.80 7.86 3.30
C TYR A 153 1.29 6.84 2.24
N VAL A 154 0.32 6.18 1.62
CA VAL A 154 0.53 5.29 0.47
C VAL A 154 -0.29 5.82 -0.70
N GLU A 155 0.35 6.01 -1.85
CA GLU A 155 -0.35 6.34 -3.10
C GLU A 155 -1.32 5.23 -3.46
N LYS A 156 -2.54 5.57 -3.87
CA LYS A 156 -3.61 4.63 -4.21
C LYS A 156 -4.69 5.30 -5.06
N ASP A 157 -5.47 4.50 -5.79
CA ASP A 157 -6.61 5.04 -6.55
C ASP A 157 -7.67 5.59 -5.59
N TYR A 158 -8.10 4.77 -4.62
CA TYR A 158 -9.07 5.17 -3.59
C TYR A 158 -9.12 4.19 -2.42
N VAL A 159 -9.67 4.69 -1.30
CA VAL A 159 -10.20 3.88 -0.20
C VAL A 159 -11.69 4.13 -0.14
N THR A 160 -12.49 3.09 0.11
CA THR A 160 -13.95 3.21 0.26
C THR A 160 -14.48 2.23 1.29
N MET A 161 -15.62 2.58 1.88
CA MET A 161 -16.34 1.74 2.82
C MET A 161 -17.84 1.84 2.62
N ASP A 162 -18.55 0.79 3.07
CA ASP A 162 -19.99 0.78 3.26
C ASP A 162 -20.29 0.16 4.63
N ALA A 163 -20.59 1.01 5.61
CA ALA A 163 -20.86 0.58 6.98
C ALA A 163 -22.11 -0.30 7.10
N SER A 164 -23.10 -0.13 6.20
CA SER A 164 -24.33 -0.93 6.23
C SER A 164 -24.13 -2.37 5.82
N ASN A 165 -23.10 -2.63 5.03
CA ASN A 165 -22.76 -3.96 4.51
C ASN A 165 -21.42 -4.49 5.08
N GLY A 166 -20.78 -3.74 6.01
CA GLY A 166 -19.49 -4.10 6.58
C GLY A 166 -18.37 -4.21 5.54
N PHE A 167 -18.43 -3.40 4.48
CA PHE A 167 -17.52 -3.44 3.34
C PHE A 167 -16.40 -2.40 3.48
N LEU A 168 -15.16 -2.84 3.25
CA LEU A 168 -13.96 -2.02 3.28
C LEU A 168 -13.05 -2.37 2.10
N LYS A 169 -12.54 -1.37 1.38
CA LYS A 169 -11.69 -1.60 0.21
C LYS A 169 -10.64 -0.52 0.04
N VAL A 170 -9.40 -0.94 -0.26
CA VAL A 170 -8.39 -0.13 -0.95
C VAL A 170 -8.16 -0.68 -2.35
N LYS A 171 -7.97 0.22 -3.33
CA LYS A 171 -7.66 -0.16 -4.70
C LYS A 171 -6.34 0.42 -5.16
N ASN A 172 -5.51 -0.46 -5.76
CA ASN A 172 -4.23 -0.12 -6.41
C ASN A 172 -3.31 0.72 -5.51
N ALA A 173 -3.18 0.36 -4.22
CA ALA A 173 -2.17 0.95 -3.36
C ALA A 173 -0.77 0.60 -3.90
N LYS A 174 0.10 1.61 -4.05
CA LYS A 174 1.46 1.48 -4.59
C LYS A 174 2.41 1.09 -3.47
N LEU A 175 2.83 -0.16 -3.44
CA LEU A 175 3.80 -0.65 -2.48
C LEU A 175 5.21 -0.51 -3.07
N ASP A 176 5.99 0.43 -2.53
CA ASP A 176 7.39 0.64 -2.93
C ASP A 176 8.33 -0.39 -2.30
N HIS A 177 7.89 -1.03 -1.24
CA HIS A 177 8.62 -2.06 -0.50
C HIS A 177 7.65 -2.97 0.24
N PHE A 178 8.13 -4.14 0.67
CA PHE A 178 7.36 -5.00 1.55
C PHE A 178 7.60 -4.68 3.01
N SER A 179 6.48 -4.54 3.73
CA SER A 179 6.38 -4.25 5.16
C SER A 179 4.95 -4.55 5.65
N ARG A 180 4.49 -3.83 6.68
CA ARG A 180 3.12 -3.88 7.18
C ARG A 180 2.30 -2.72 6.64
N TYR A 181 1.07 -3.01 6.25
CA TYR A 181 0.10 -2.03 5.75
C TYR A 181 -1.26 -2.29 6.39
N GLY A 182 -2.13 -1.27 6.44
CA GLY A 182 -3.45 -1.47 7.02
C GLY A 182 -4.40 -0.31 6.84
N PHE A 183 -5.68 -0.57 7.10
CA PHE A 183 -6.71 0.46 7.13
C PHE A 183 -6.71 1.17 8.49
N VAL A 184 -6.80 2.50 8.44
CA VAL A 184 -6.81 3.39 9.61
C VAL A 184 -7.96 4.39 9.54
N ASN A 185 -8.35 4.85 10.73
CA ASN A 185 -9.38 5.87 10.90
C ASN A 185 -8.99 6.90 11.97
#